data_85da66111dacf41f9bd7e721b1a05c71
#
_entry.id   85da66111dacf41f9bd7e721b1a05c71
#
_cell.length_a   1.000
_cell.length_b   1.000
_cell.length_c   1.000
_cell.angle_alpha   90.00
_cell.angle_beta   90.00
_cell.angle_gamma   90.00
#
_symmetry.space_group_name_H-M   'P 1'
#
loop_
_entity.id
_entity.type
_entity.pdbx_description
1 polymer ?
#
loop_
_entity_poly.entity_id
_entity_poly.type
_entity_poly.pdbx_seq_one_letter_code
_entity_poly.pdbx_strand_id
1 'polypeptide(L)'
;VWGNNIEGLTVDVQATGASAENLKLLNSGDAEIAIVQNDVMFYANTATESFANAEPNEGFLTLGTVYPEVCQLVVDANAGIETVADLKGKAVSIGAFGSGQTDSGCCRFKH
;
A
#
# COMPACT_ATOMS: atom_id res chain seq x y z
N VAL A 1 -5.77 2.83 21.06
CA VAL A 1 -4.77 2.18 21.94
C VAL A 1 -3.72 3.18 22.39
N TRP A 2 -3.04 3.91 21.48
CA TRP A 2 -1.99 4.87 21.85
C TRP A 2 -2.53 6.03 22.69
N GLY A 3 -3.63 6.65 22.28
CA GLY A 3 -4.24 7.77 23.02
C GLY A 3 -4.70 7.42 24.44
N ASN A 4 -4.91 6.11 24.73
CA ASN A 4 -5.30 5.66 26.06
C ASN A 4 -4.10 5.30 26.95
N ASN A 5 -2.89 5.18 26.39
CA ASN A 5 -1.71 4.69 27.10
C ASN A 5 -0.58 5.74 27.21
N ILE A 6 -0.74 6.88 26.54
CA ILE A 6 0.26 7.94 26.57
C ILE A 6 -0.42 9.22 27.06
N GLU A 7 -0.02 9.70 28.21
CA GLU A 7 -0.55 10.91 28.81
C GLU A 7 -0.24 12.13 27.94
N GLY A 8 -1.24 12.95 27.68
CA GLY A 8 -1.11 14.15 26.84
C GLY A 8 -1.19 13.88 25.33
N LEU A 9 -1.35 12.63 24.89
CA LEU A 9 -1.53 12.28 23.48
C LEU A 9 -3.00 12.08 23.14
N THR A 10 -3.52 12.89 22.21
CA THR A 10 -4.81 12.65 21.55
C THR A 10 -4.56 12.05 20.18
N VAL A 11 -5.20 10.93 19.87
CA VAL A 11 -5.07 10.26 18.58
C VAL A 11 -6.41 10.23 17.88
N ASP A 12 -6.50 10.88 16.74
CA ASP A 12 -7.60 10.77 15.80
C ASP A 12 -7.22 9.81 14.66
N VAL A 13 -8.02 8.78 14.45
CA VAL A 13 -7.73 7.72 13.48
C VAL A 13 -8.61 7.89 12.26
N GLN A 14 -7.97 8.14 11.12
CA GLN A 14 -8.64 8.29 9.83
C GLN A 14 -8.51 7.00 9.01
N ALA A 15 -9.63 6.52 8.48
CA ALA A 15 -9.65 5.44 7.50
C ALA A 15 -9.49 6.01 6.09
N THR A 16 -8.58 5.44 5.33
CA THR A 16 -8.23 5.88 3.97
C THR A 16 -8.38 4.76 2.95
N GLY A 17 -8.25 5.08 1.67
CA GLY A 17 -8.31 4.10 0.60
C GLY A 17 -7.09 3.17 0.56
N ALA A 18 -5.89 3.67 0.76
CA ALA A 18 -4.66 2.88 0.72
C ALA A 18 -3.40 3.72 1.02
N SER A 19 -2.20 3.09 0.95
CA SER A 19 -0.89 3.67 1.24
C SER A 19 -0.60 4.97 0.48
N ALA A 20 -0.99 5.06 -0.80
CA ALA A 20 -0.76 6.27 -1.59
C ALA A 20 -1.57 7.48 -1.08
N GLU A 21 -2.79 7.26 -0.58
CA GLU A 21 -3.58 8.31 0.05
C GLU A 21 -2.96 8.72 1.40
N ASN A 22 -2.50 7.76 2.18
CA ASN A 22 -1.80 8.00 3.44
C ASN A 22 -0.57 8.90 3.26
N LEU A 23 0.22 8.67 2.21
CA LEU A 23 1.37 9.51 1.88
C LEU A 23 0.97 10.92 1.45
N LYS A 24 -0.17 11.08 0.76
CA LYS A 24 -0.69 12.41 0.42
C LYS A 24 -1.10 13.21 1.64
N LEU A 25 -1.75 12.56 2.61
CA LEU A 25 -2.14 13.20 3.88
C LEU A 25 -0.92 13.63 4.69
N LEU A 26 0.14 12.81 4.75
CA LEU A 26 1.41 13.20 5.35
C LEU A 26 2.03 14.41 4.64
N ASN A 27 2.01 14.40 3.31
CA ASN A 27 2.64 15.47 2.53
C ASN A 27 1.88 16.81 2.62
N SER A 28 0.54 16.76 2.75
CA SER A 28 -0.29 17.97 2.96
C SER A 28 -0.26 18.47 4.41
N GLY A 29 0.22 17.66 5.35
CA GLY A 29 0.18 17.97 6.78
C GLY A 29 -1.17 17.70 7.43
N ASP A 30 -2.05 16.96 6.74
CA ASP A 30 -3.36 16.54 7.27
C ASP A 30 -3.25 15.29 8.16
N ALA A 31 -2.09 14.66 8.19
CA ALA A 31 -1.73 13.59 9.12
C ALA A 31 -0.27 13.73 9.56
N GLU A 32 0.04 13.41 10.80
CA GLU A 32 1.41 13.41 11.35
C GLU A 32 2.06 12.03 11.29
N ILE A 33 1.26 10.97 11.31
CA ILE A 33 1.73 9.57 11.27
C ILE A 33 0.83 8.78 10.31
N ALA A 34 1.43 7.91 9.52
CA ALA A 34 0.69 7.02 8.64
C ALA A 34 1.28 5.61 8.61
N ILE A 35 0.43 4.63 8.38
CA ILE A 35 0.84 3.25 8.06
C ILE A 35 0.88 3.13 6.55
N VAL A 36 2.02 2.73 6.02
CA VAL A 36 2.28 2.64 4.57
C VAL A 36 3.04 1.36 4.27
N GLN A 37 2.78 0.76 3.13
CA GLN A 37 3.62 -0.32 2.63
C GLN A 37 4.98 0.23 2.18
N ASN A 38 6.04 -0.52 2.45
CA ASN A 38 7.41 -0.09 2.21
C ASN A 38 7.74 0.16 0.73
N ASP A 39 7.15 -0.60 -0.17
CA ASP A 39 7.29 -0.44 -1.61
C ASP A 39 6.62 0.86 -2.10
N VAL A 40 5.41 1.17 -1.62
CA VAL A 40 4.71 2.42 -1.94
C VAL A 40 5.49 3.64 -1.41
N MET A 41 6.09 3.52 -0.23
CA MET A 41 6.99 4.53 0.32
C MET A 41 8.22 4.73 -0.58
N PHE A 42 8.83 3.63 -1.05
CA PHE A 42 9.96 3.69 -1.98
C PHE A 42 9.58 4.38 -3.29
N TYR A 43 8.42 4.08 -3.87
CA TYR A 43 7.95 4.72 -5.10
C TYR A 43 7.69 6.22 -4.93
N ALA A 44 7.18 6.63 -3.78
CA ALA A 44 7.01 8.05 -3.48
C ALA A 44 8.35 8.78 -3.36
N ASN A 45 9.35 8.17 -2.71
CA ASN A 45 10.69 8.76 -2.56
C ASN A 45 11.47 8.83 -3.89
N THR A 46 11.21 7.92 -4.80
CA THR A 46 11.93 7.84 -6.09
C THR A 46 11.14 8.41 -7.26
N ALA A 47 9.92 8.89 -7.03
CA ALA A 47 8.99 9.35 -8.06
C ALA A 47 8.81 8.32 -9.19
N THR A 48 8.54 7.07 -8.81
CA THR A 48 8.34 5.96 -9.75
C THR A 48 6.94 5.36 -9.63
N GLU A 49 6.57 4.48 -10.55
CA GLU A 49 5.29 3.77 -10.61
C GLU A 49 4.08 4.72 -10.44
N SER A 50 3.27 4.55 -9.41
CA SER A 50 2.12 5.43 -9.14
C SER A 50 2.47 6.89 -8.84
N PHE A 51 3.75 7.18 -8.57
CA PHE A 51 4.27 8.52 -8.30
C PHE A 51 5.15 9.08 -9.43
N ALA A 52 5.19 8.46 -10.61
CA ALA A 52 6.06 8.86 -11.73
C ALA A 52 5.84 10.31 -12.23
N ASN A 53 4.70 10.92 -11.92
CA ASN A 53 4.40 12.31 -12.26
C ASN A 53 4.47 13.27 -11.06
N ALA A 54 4.95 12.80 -9.91
CA ALA A 54 5.14 13.60 -8.71
C ALA A 54 6.62 13.94 -8.51
N GLU A 55 6.90 14.98 -7.74
CA GLU A 55 8.26 15.23 -7.25
C GLU A 55 8.63 14.17 -6.21
N PRO A 56 9.90 13.72 -6.16
CA PRO A 56 10.38 12.82 -5.12
C PRO A 56 10.14 13.41 -3.73
N ASN A 57 9.63 12.61 -2.82
CA ASN A 57 9.38 13.03 -1.46
C ASN A 57 10.42 12.44 -0.51
N GLU A 58 11.40 13.23 -0.12
CA GLU A 58 12.47 12.85 0.80
C GLU A 58 12.18 13.25 2.26
N GLY A 59 11.02 13.85 2.54
CA GLY A 59 10.66 14.40 3.85
C GLY A 59 10.15 13.40 4.87
N PHE A 60 9.90 12.14 4.48
CA PHE A 60 9.35 11.15 5.37
C PHE A 60 10.41 10.38 6.14
N LEU A 61 10.12 10.09 7.42
CA LEU A 61 10.95 9.28 8.29
C LEU A 61 10.20 8.01 8.70
N THR A 62 10.88 6.87 8.66
CA THR A 62 10.32 5.62 9.16
C THR A 62 10.51 5.51 10.67
N LEU A 63 9.42 5.40 11.42
CA LEU A 63 9.45 5.19 12.87
C LEU A 63 9.68 3.72 13.24
N GLY A 64 9.22 2.79 12.41
CA GLY A 64 9.36 1.37 12.66
C GLY A 64 8.59 0.53 11.65
N THR A 65 8.80 -0.78 11.71
CA THR A 65 8.09 -1.78 10.91
C THR A 65 7.07 -2.50 11.79
N VAL A 66 5.84 -2.64 11.31
CA VAL A 66 4.75 -3.22 12.10
C VAL A 66 4.69 -4.74 11.89
N TYR A 67 4.55 -5.19 10.64
CA TYR A 67 4.49 -6.63 10.28
C TYR A 67 4.82 -6.83 8.80
N PRO A 68 5.27 -8.05 8.40
CA PRO A 68 5.40 -8.40 6.99
C PRO A 68 4.03 -8.67 6.36
N GLU A 69 3.79 -8.14 5.17
CA GLU A 69 2.65 -8.51 4.34
C GLU A 69 3.06 -9.56 3.31
N VAL A 70 2.34 -10.69 3.29
CA VAL A 70 2.56 -11.77 2.34
C VAL A 70 1.44 -11.74 1.30
N CYS A 71 1.80 -11.67 0.02
CA CYS A 71 0.84 -11.73 -1.07
C CYS A 71 0.14 -13.09 -1.09
N GLN A 72 -1.18 -13.08 -1.09
CA GLN A 72 -2.02 -14.27 -1.15
C GLN A 72 -2.77 -14.26 -2.48
N LEU A 73 -2.50 -15.25 -3.33
CA LEU A 73 -3.31 -15.51 -4.53
C LEU A 73 -4.40 -16.53 -4.21
N VAL A 74 -5.65 -16.10 -4.25
CA VAL A 74 -6.80 -16.93 -3.90
C VAL A 74 -7.67 -17.12 -5.14
N VAL A 75 -8.06 -18.37 -5.40
CA VAL A 75 -8.93 -18.75 -6.52
C VAL A 75 -10.08 -19.63 -6.01
N ASP A 76 -11.20 -19.64 -6.73
CA ASP A 76 -12.25 -20.60 -6.47
C ASP A 76 -11.75 -22.03 -6.74
N ALA A 77 -12.04 -22.96 -5.85
CA ALA A 77 -11.58 -24.36 -5.96
C ALA A 77 -12.05 -25.06 -7.25
N ASN A 78 -13.15 -24.60 -7.84
CA ASN A 78 -13.71 -25.16 -9.07
C ASN A 78 -13.31 -24.36 -10.32
N ALA A 79 -12.47 -23.34 -10.21
CA ALA A 79 -12.06 -22.49 -11.33
C ALA A 79 -11.10 -23.18 -12.32
N GLY A 80 -10.54 -24.34 -11.95
CA GLY A 80 -9.56 -25.05 -12.77
C GLY A 80 -8.25 -24.29 -12.94
N ILE A 81 -7.86 -23.50 -11.93
CA ILE A 81 -6.62 -22.72 -11.87
C ILE A 81 -5.71 -23.38 -10.84
N GLU A 82 -4.63 -23.98 -11.29
CA GLU A 82 -3.64 -24.66 -10.45
C GLU A 82 -2.31 -23.95 -10.43
N THR A 83 -2.03 -23.13 -11.46
CA THR A 83 -0.78 -22.42 -11.62
C THR A 83 -1.03 -20.96 -12.00
N VAL A 84 0.00 -20.11 -11.82
CA VAL A 84 -0.05 -18.70 -12.27
C VAL A 84 -0.28 -18.59 -13.79
N ALA A 85 0.18 -19.57 -14.57
CA ALA A 85 0.00 -19.57 -16.02
C ALA A 85 -1.48 -19.69 -16.43
N ASP A 86 -2.29 -20.36 -15.61
CA ASP A 86 -3.73 -20.57 -15.87
C ASP A 86 -4.55 -19.28 -15.69
N LEU A 87 -3.94 -18.24 -15.12
CA LEU A 87 -4.54 -16.91 -15.00
C LEU A 87 -4.58 -16.14 -16.32
N LYS A 88 -3.88 -16.63 -17.35
CA LYS A 88 -3.90 -15.96 -18.66
C LYS A 88 -5.33 -15.89 -19.21
N GLY A 89 -5.76 -14.65 -19.51
CA GLY A 89 -7.11 -14.37 -20.00
C GLY A 89 -8.21 -14.41 -18.94
N LYS A 90 -7.87 -14.56 -17.67
CA LYS A 90 -8.82 -14.49 -16.55
C LYS A 90 -8.91 -13.07 -15.98
N ALA A 91 -10.07 -12.70 -15.48
CA ALA A 91 -10.23 -11.48 -14.71
C ALA A 91 -9.68 -11.71 -13.29
N VAL A 92 -8.76 -10.86 -12.87
CA VAL A 92 -8.13 -10.95 -11.54
C VAL A 92 -8.38 -9.64 -10.78
N SER A 93 -8.91 -9.75 -9.57
CA SER A 93 -9.03 -8.60 -8.66
C SER A 93 -7.69 -8.38 -7.94
N ILE A 94 -7.12 -7.21 -8.13
CA ILE A 94 -5.80 -6.84 -7.60
C ILE A 94 -5.85 -5.80 -6.48
N GLY A 95 -7.05 -5.50 -5.97
CA GLY A 95 -7.26 -4.50 -4.92
C GLY A 95 -7.49 -3.09 -5.44
N ALA A 96 -7.50 -2.14 -4.52
CA ALA A 96 -7.73 -0.72 -4.84
C ALA A 96 -6.48 -0.09 -5.46
N PHE A 97 -6.69 0.86 -6.38
CA PHE A 97 -5.60 1.66 -6.94
C PHE A 97 -4.86 2.43 -5.83
N GLY A 98 -3.53 2.42 -5.87
CA GLY A 98 -2.69 3.04 -4.84
C GLY A 98 -2.49 2.17 -3.58
N SER A 99 -3.01 0.94 -3.58
CA SER A 99 -2.62 -0.07 -2.60
C SER A 99 -1.29 -0.71 -3.03
N GLY A 100 -0.48 -1.18 -2.09
CA GLY A 100 0.75 -1.89 -2.41
C GLY A 100 0.51 -3.15 -3.25
N GLN A 101 -0.68 -3.76 -3.19
CA GLN A 101 -1.04 -4.90 -4.04
C GLN A 101 -1.06 -4.55 -5.53
N THR A 102 -1.48 -3.33 -5.89
CA THR A 102 -1.48 -2.87 -7.28
C THR A 102 -0.12 -2.38 -7.74
N ASP A 103 0.65 -1.77 -6.84
CA ASP A 103 1.92 -1.11 -7.16
C ASP A 103 3.14 -2.02 -7.00
N SER A 104 3.11 -2.98 -6.06
CA SER A 104 4.25 -3.83 -5.72
C SER A 104 4.67 -4.84 -6.79
N GLY A 105 3.97 -4.91 -7.91
CA GLY A 105 4.24 -5.92 -8.93
C GLY A 105 3.93 -7.37 -8.51
N CYS A 106 3.52 -7.58 -7.25
CA CYS A 106 3.12 -8.88 -6.73
C CYS A 106 1.94 -9.47 -7.55
N CYS A 107 1.09 -8.59 -8.07
CA CYS A 107 -0.04 -8.93 -8.93
C CYS A 107 0.10 -8.39 -10.37
N ARG A 108 1.31 -8.03 -10.80
CA ARG A 108 1.55 -7.51 -12.15
C ARG A 108 1.60 -8.67 -13.16
N PHE A 109 0.44 -9.08 -13.64
CA PHE A 109 0.34 -9.99 -14.78
C PHE A 109 0.58 -9.19 -16.07
N LYS A 110 1.77 -9.32 -16.68
CA LYS A 110 2.00 -8.81 -18.04
C LYS A 110 1.24 -9.70 -19.01
N HIS A 111 0.36 -9.09 -19.80
CA HIS A 111 -0.29 -9.72 -20.96
C HIS A 111 0.72 -10.00 -22.08
#